data_0afc175fba98bba4a58b2b624ba9012b
#
_entry.id   0afc175fba98bba4a58b2b624ba9012b
#
_cell.length_a   1.000
_cell.length_b   1.000
_cell.length_c   1.000
_cell.angle_alpha   90.00
_cell.angle_beta   90.00
_cell.angle_gamma   90.00
#
_symmetry.space_group_name_H-M   'P 1'
#
loop_
_entity.id
_entity.type
_entity.pdbx_description
1 polymer ?
#
loop_
_entity_poly.entity_id
_entity_poly.type
_entity_poly.pdbx_seq_one_letter_code
_entity_poly.pdbx_strand_id
1 'polypeptide(L)'
;FNTSKPLWKMRFVDIKLDHLQGVVDSSGKNTPTLKTLKILWGLMYDYAVIHEIVSQDKRDMVRYVDISKAGNPNAYNRKPFSKKEISILWKCKDSNIYVTVILIMIYSGVRIGELLDLEKKDIHLDERWFYVKESKTEAGIREVPIAEKIVPFFEYWMNRKCDHLICTPDDEPFQYRNYYDSYWIPLMLEFGFGKFIIDETKKEPVYDGHRPHDTRHTCISLLTEKKVDERFIKKIVGHKGQGVTETVYTHVELPTKLEAINLI
;
A
#
# COMPACT_ATOMS: atom_id res chain seq x y z
N PHE A 1 8.62 8.47 16.10
CA PHE A 1 8.68 9.43 17.22
C PHE A 1 8.47 8.74 18.57
N ASN A 2 7.31 8.10 18.81
CA ASN A 2 7.01 7.45 20.10
C ASN A 2 8.02 6.35 20.52
N THR A 3 8.63 5.65 19.57
CA THR A 3 9.64 4.62 19.83
C THR A 3 10.86 5.20 20.56
N SER A 4 11.23 6.45 20.30
CA SER A 4 12.35 7.15 20.96
C SER A 4 11.98 7.82 22.28
N LYS A 5 10.77 7.58 22.82
CA LYS A 5 10.31 8.18 24.08
C LYS A 5 11.30 8.04 25.25
N PRO A 6 12.04 6.92 25.44
CA PRO A 6 13.04 6.81 26.48
C PRO A 6 14.15 7.88 26.40
N LEU A 7 14.42 8.43 25.21
CA LEU A 7 15.46 9.44 24.99
C LEU A 7 14.99 10.88 25.21
N TRP A 8 13.69 11.15 25.31
CA TRP A 8 13.16 12.52 25.28
C TRP A 8 13.61 13.41 26.44
N LYS A 9 13.95 12.79 27.59
CA LYS A 9 14.43 13.54 28.76
C LYS A 9 15.95 13.66 28.81
N MET A 10 16.66 13.07 27.86
CA MET A 10 18.12 13.13 27.79
C MET A 10 18.55 14.36 26.96
N ARG A 11 19.63 15.02 27.39
CA ARG A 11 20.26 16.02 26.51
C ARG A 11 20.85 15.30 25.30
N PHE A 12 20.66 15.85 24.12
CA PHE A 12 21.06 15.22 22.86
C PHE A 12 22.56 14.85 22.81
N VAL A 13 23.39 15.71 23.39
CA VAL A 13 24.86 15.52 23.49
C VAL A 13 25.26 14.34 24.40
N ASP A 14 24.40 13.94 25.35
CA ASP A 14 24.69 12.87 26.31
C ASP A 14 24.20 11.49 25.82
N ILE A 15 23.46 11.45 24.70
CA ILE A 15 23.01 10.19 24.11
C ILE A 15 24.23 9.41 23.62
N LYS A 16 24.31 8.12 24.01
CA LYS A 16 25.36 7.16 23.63
C LYS A 16 24.76 6.04 22.79
N LEU A 17 25.62 5.25 22.18
CA LEU A 17 25.22 4.07 21.40
C LEU A 17 24.30 3.12 22.18
N ASP A 18 24.65 2.84 23.45
CA ASP A 18 23.85 1.94 24.30
C ASP A 18 22.42 2.45 24.54
N HIS A 19 22.23 3.77 24.58
CA HIS A 19 20.89 4.35 24.72
C HIS A 19 20.07 4.13 23.44
N LEU A 20 20.67 4.28 22.26
CA LEU A 20 20.03 4.02 20.97
C LEU A 20 19.73 2.52 20.80
N GLN A 21 20.69 1.67 21.16
CA GLN A 21 20.53 0.22 21.13
C GLN A 21 19.43 -0.25 22.08
N GLY A 22 19.39 0.27 23.31
CA GLY A 22 18.33 -0.02 24.27
C GLY A 22 16.93 0.31 23.77
N VAL A 23 16.79 1.41 23.01
CA VAL A 23 15.51 1.75 22.34
C VAL A 23 15.16 0.69 21.28
N VAL A 24 16.11 0.23 20.49
CA VAL A 24 15.89 -0.81 19.47
C VAL A 24 15.45 -2.11 20.15
N ASP A 25 16.23 -2.56 21.15
CA ASP A 25 16.04 -3.85 21.81
C ASP A 25 14.71 -3.94 22.58
N SER A 26 14.28 -2.82 23.19
CA SER A 26 13.01 -2.75 23.93
C SER A 26 11.79 -2.43 23.08
N SER A 27 11.96 -2.06 21.81
CA SER A 27 10.89 -1.51 20.98
C SER A 27 9.82 -2.51 20.52
N GLY A 28 10.17 -3.80 20.40
CA GLY A 28 9.32 -4.82 19.76
C GLY A 28 8.94 -4.51 18.31
N LYS A 29 9.70 -3.62 17.62
CA LYS A 29 9.42 -3.21 16.24
C LYS A 29 10.15 -4.10 15.25
N ASN A 30 9.56 -4.21 14.05
CA ASN A 30 10.17 -4.95 12.94
C ASN A 30 11.31 -4.17 12.27
N THR A 31 12.16 -4.90 11.56
CA THR A 31 13.33 -4.37 10.86
C THR A 31 13.03 -3.16 9.95
N PRO A 32 11.96 -3.11 9.12
CA PRO A 32 11.63 -1.93 8.32
C PRO A 32 11.38 -0.68 9.15
N THR A 33 10.66 -0.81 10.25
CA THR A 33 10.38 0.32 11.17
C THR A 33 11.66 0.82 11.82
N LEU A 34 12.52 -0.09 12.26
CA LEU A 34 13.80 0.27 12.89
C LEU A 34 14.81 0.84 11.88
N LYS A 35 14.80 0.39 10.62
CA LYS A 35 15.55 1.06 9.55
C LYS A 35 15.14 2.51 9.39
N THR A 36 13.83 2.79 9.37
CA THR A 36 13.32 4.17 9.29
C THR A 36 13.73 5.00 10.50
N LEU A 37 13.67 4.42 11.70
CA LEU A 37 14.11 5.08 12.94
C LEU A 37 15.60 5.40 12.90
N LYS A 38 16.43 4.45 12.45
CA LYS A 38 17.88 4.64 12.30
C LYS A 38 18.22 5.74 11.28
N ILE A 39 17.46 5.82 10.17
CA ILE A 39 17.58 6.93 9.20
C ILE A 39 17.23 8.27 9.86
N LEU A 40 16.13 8.32 10.61
CA LEU A 40 15.73 9.54 11.31
C LEU A 40 16.80 10.02 12.29
N TRP A 41 17.34 9.12 13.10
CA TRP A 41 18.46 9.45 13.99
C TRP A 41 19.67 9.95 13.21
N GLY A 42 20.01 9.30 12.09
CA GLY A 42 21.07 9.76 11.20
C GLY A 42 20.88 11.21 10.77
N LEU A 43 19.70 11.55 10.26
CA LEU A 43 19.37 12.92 9.84
C LEU A 43 19.44 13.94 10.99
N MET A 44 18.96 13.56 12.19
CA MET A 44 19.06 14.41 13.38
C MET A 44 20.52 14.68 13.78
N TYR A 45 21.37 13.66 13.73
CA TYR A 45 22.79 13.83 14.03
C TYR A 45 23.54 14.55 12.92
N ASP A 46 23.19 14.36 11.64
CA ASP A 46 23.73 15.14 10.52
C ASP A 46 23.43 16.63 10.72
N TYR A 47 22.19 16.98 11.08
CA TYR A 47 21.82 18.35 11.44
C TYR A 47 22.65 18.89 12.61
N ALA A 48 22.79 18.08 13.68
CA ALA A 48 23.52 18.49 14.87
C ALA A 48 25.03 18.70 14.62
N VAL A 49 25.64 17.94 13.70
CA VAL A 49 27.05 18.15 13.27
C VAL A 49 27.19 19.44 12.46
N ILE A 50 26.28 19.67 11.50
CA ILE A 50 26.29 20.90 10.68
C ILE A 50 26.19 22.17 11.54
N HIS A 51 25.40 22.08 12.63
CA HIS A 51 25.21 23.17 13.58
C HIS A 51 26.18 23.15 14.77
N GLU A 52 27.26 22.37 14.68
CA GLU A 52 28.33 22.27 15.71
C GLU A 52 27.84 21.92 17.12
N ILE A 53 26.66 21.26 17.24
CA ILE A 53 26.08 20.80 18.50
C ILE A 53 26.78 19.54 18.99
N VAL A 54 27.19 18.66 18.07
CA VAL A 54 27.92 17.41 18.35
C VAL A 54 29.04 17.20 17.32
N SER A 55 30.04 16.35 17.68
CA SER A 55 31.11 15.95 16.77
C SER A 55 30.65 14.88 15.76
N GLN A 56 31.43 14.69 14.69
CA GLN A 56 31.22 13.66 13.69
C GLN A 56 31.21 12.25 14.30
N ASP A 57 32.03 11.98 15.31
CA ASP A 57 32.05 10.68 16.00
C ASP A 57 30.68 10.34 16.62
N LYS A 58 29.97 11.34 17.14
CA LYS A 58 28.60 11.17 17.63
C LYS A 58 27.62 10.79 16.54
N ARG A 59 27.77 11.33 15.35
CA ARG A 59 26.98 10.95 14.19
C ARG A 59 27.29 9.51 13.77
N ASP A 60 28.55 9.13 13.75
CA ASP A 60 28.96 7.81 13.29
C ASP A 60 28.50 6.67 14.19
N MET A 61 28.29 6.92 15.50
CA MET A 61 27.74 5.90 16.39
C MET A 61 26.38 5.33 15.93
N VAL A 62 25.57 6.13 15.20
CA VAL A 62 24.27 5.64 14.68
C VAL A 62 24.46 4.48 13.70
N ARG A 63 25.60 4.38 13.00
CA ARG A 63 25.90 3.29 12.07
C ARG A 63 26.04 1.95 12.79
N TYR A 64 26.51 1.96 14.04
CA TYR A 64 26.76 0.78 14.86
C TYR A 64 25.51 0.26 15.58
N VAL A 65 24.39 0.98 15.52
CA VAL A 65 23.13 0.45 16.06
C VAL A 65 22.72 -0.80 15.31
N ASP A 66 22.69 -1.93 16.03
CA ASP A 66 22.32 -3.23 15.47
C ASP A 66 20.80 -3.42 15.45
N ILE A 67 20.27 -3.68 14.28
CA ILE A 67 18.85 -4.00 14.06
C ILE A 67 18.63 -5.41 13.50
N SER A 68 19.68 -6.23 13.45
CA SER A 68 19.64 -7.56 12.84
C SER A 68 18.76 -8.55 13.60
N LYS A 69 18.69 -8.39 14.94
CA LYS A 69 17.89 -9.22 15.84
C LYS A 69 16.44 -8.72 15.96
N ALA A 70 16.13 -7.61 15.32
CA ALA A 70 14.79 -7.04 15.36
C ALA A 70 13.83 -7.91 14.54
N GLY A 71 12.78 -8.37 15.16
CA GLY A 71 11.71 -9.11 14.52
C GLY A 71 10.39 -8.79 15.22
N ASN A 72 9.33 -8.65 14.43
CA ASN A 72 7.97 -8.69 14.94
C ASN A 72 7.34 -9.97 14.41
N PRO A 73 7.15 -11.01 15.24
CA PRO A 73 6.51 -12.26 14.81
C PRO A 73 5.08 -12.04 14.31
N ASN A 74 4.44 -10.94 14.71
CA ASN A 74 3.12 -10.53 14.26
C ASN A 74 3.17 -9.56 13.06
N ALA A 75 4.31 -9.44 12.37
CA ALA A 75 4.38 -8.64 11.15
C ALA A 75 3.42 -9.22 10.11
N TYR A 76 2.52 -8.37 9.59
CA TYR A 76 1.57 -8.76 8.57
C TYR A 76 2.31 -9.32 7.33
N ASN A 77 2.06 -10.59 7.05
CA ASN A 77 2.56 -11.24 5.84
C ASN A 77 1.51 -11.08 4.74
N ARG A 78 1.84 -10.28 3.73
CA ARG A 78 0.94 -10.00 2.60
C ARG A 78 0.67 -11.27 1.80
N LYS A 79 -0.61 -11.57 1.59
CA LYS A 79 -1.05 -12.74 0.83
C LYS A 79 -1.97 -12.28 -0.30
N PRO A 80 -1.69 -12.67 -1.56
CA PRO A 80 -2.66 -12.49 -2.63
C PRO A 80 -3.97 -13.21 -2.32
N PHE A 81 -5.09 -12.70 -2.82
CA PHE A 81 -6.35 -13.43 -2.81
C PHE A 81 -6.21 -14.74 -3.61
N SER A 82 -6.66 -15.83 -3.05
CA SER A 82 -6.70 -17.13 -3.72
C SER A 82 -7.78 -17.15 -4.81
N LYS A 83 -7.67 -18.08 -5.76
CA LYS A 83 -8.70 -18.26 -6.81
C LYS A 83 -10.09 -18.58 -6.22
N LYS A 84 -10.13 -19.27 -5.07
CA LYS A 84 -11.40 -19.55 -4.36
C LYS A 84 -12.03 -18.26 -3.81
N GLU A 85 -11.25 -17.42 -3.17
CA GLU A 85 -11.71 -16.13 -2.63
C GLU A 85 -12.18 -15.19 -3.75
N ILE A 86 -11.42 -15.10 -4.84
CA ILE A 86 -11.83 -14.35 -6.04
C ILE A 86 -13.17 -14.89 -6.58
N SER A 87 -13.35 -16.21 -6.66
CA SER A 87 -14.62 -16.81 -7.10
C SER A 87 -15.79 -16.47 -6.18
N ILE A 88 -15.56 -16.39 -4.87
CA ILE A 88 -16.59 -15.93 -3.90
C ILE A 88 -16.97 -14.47 -4.17
N LEU A 89 -15.97 -13.58 -4.33
CA LEU A 89 -16.23 -12.17 -4.66
C LEU A 89 -17.08 -12.02 -5.93
N TRP A 90 -16.76 -12.77 -6.99
CA TRP A 90 -17.56 -12.77 -8.23
C TRP A 90 -19.01 -13.23 -8.03
N LYS A 91 -19.26 -14.21 -7.17
CA LYS A 91 -20.61 -14.68 -6.85
C LYS A 91 -21.40 -13.67 -6.02
N CYS A 92 -20.74 -12.91 -5.17
CA CYS A 92 -21.37 -11.97 -4.22
C CYS A 92 -21.43 -10.52 -4.73
N LYS A 93 -20.92 -10.21 -5.92
CA LYS A 93 -20.86 -8.85 -6.46
C LYS A 93 -22.22 -8.15 -6.59
N ASP A 94 -23.29 -8.93 -6.79
CA ASP A 94 -24.64 -8.39 -6.96
C ASP A 94 -25.37 -8.26 -5.62
N SER A 95 -24.93 -8.94 -4.56
CA SER A 95 -25.50 -8.83 -3.22
C SER A 95 -24.99 -7.61 -2.43
N ASN A 96 -23.76 -7.17 -2.70
CA ASN A 96 -23.18 -5.99 -2.10
C ASN A 96 -22.27 -5.27 -3.12
N ILE A 97 -22.68 -4.08 -3.52
CA ILE A 97 -21.98 -3.30 -4.55
C ILE A 97 -20.52 -2.99 -4.18
N TYR A 98 -20.17 -2.89 -2.90
CA TYR A 98 -18.80 -2.64 -2.47
C TYR A 98 -17.85 -3.82 -2.70
N VAL A 99 -18.37 -5.02 -3.02
CA VAL A 99 -17.57 -6.15 -3.53
C VAL A 99 -16.96 -5.79 -4.89
N THR A 100 -17.67 -5.01 -5.71
CA THR A 100 -17.14 -4.58 -7.01
C THR A 100 -15.92 -3.69 -6.87
N VAL A 101 -15.79 -2.92 -5.78
CA VAL A 101 -14.60 -2.11 -5.48
C VAL A 101 -13.36 -3.00 -5.28
N ILE A 102 -13.53 -4.14 -4.59
CA ILE A 102 -12.46 -5.13 -4.41
C ILE A 102 -12.05 -5.72 -5.75
N LEU A 103 -13.03 -6.09 -6.59
CA LEU A 103 -12.78 -6.63 -7.93
C LEU A 103 -12.11 -5.60 -8.85
N ILE A 104 -12.53 -4.32 -8.81
CA ILE A 104 -11.85 -3.23 -9.53
C ILE A 104 -10.38 -3.17 -9.12
N MET A 105 -10.07 -3.20 -7.83
CA MET A 105 -8.68 -3.18 -7.35
C MET A 105 -7.88 -4.41 -7.79
N ILE A 106 -8.49 -5.61 -7.78
CA ILE A 106 -7.83 -6.84 -8.23
C ILE A 106 -7.50 -6.78 -9.72
N TYR A 107 -8.42 -6.31 -10.56
CA TYR A 107 -8.28 -6.33 -12.02
C TYR A 107 -7.74 -5.03 -12.63
N SER A 108 -7.29 -4.08 -11.81
CA SER A 108 -6.57 -2.88 -12.25
C SER A 108 -5.22 -2.73 -11.56
N GLY A 109 -5.03 -3.38 -10.41
CA GLY A 109 -3.84 -3.25 -9.58
C GLY A 109 -3.65 -1.86 -8.97
N VAL A 110 -4.67 -1.00 -8.99
CA VAL A 110 -4.65 0.34 -8.41
C VAL A 110 -4.57 0.29 -6.88
N ARG A 111 -3.95 1.29 -6.26
CA ARG A 111 -3.97 1.42 -4.80
C ARG A 111 -5.33 1.94 -4.36
N ILE A 112 -5.78 1.51 -3.16
CA ILE A 112 -7.08 1.96 -2.64
C ILE A 112 -7.19 3.49 -2.56
N GLY A 113 -6.16 4.21 -2.10
CA GLY A 113 -6.18 5.67 -2.09
C GLY A 113 -6.33 6.26 -3.49
N GLU A 114 -5.58 5.73 -4.47
CA GLU A 114 -5.70 6.15 -5.88
C GLU A 114 -7.12 5.91 -6.42
N LEU A 115 -7.80 4.83 -6.01
CA LEU A 115 -9.15 4.51 -6.45
C LEU A 115 -10.23 5.36 -5.74
N LEU A 116 -10.08 5.63 -4.45
CA LEU A 116 -11.01 6.47 -3.70
C LEU A 116 -10.92 7.94 -4.12
N ASP A 117 -9.72 8.39 -4.52
CA ASP A 117 -9.46 9.75 -4.99
C ASP A 117 -9.73 9.91 -6.51
N LEU A 118 -10.11 8.82 -7.21
CA LEU A 118 -10.36 8.85 -8.66
C LEU A 118 -11.63 9.61 -9.00
N GLU A 119 -11.49 10.74 -9.70
CA GLU A 119 -12.60 11.53 -10.20
C GLU A 119 -13.12 10.98 -11.55
N LYS A 120 -14.43 11.05 -11.76
CA LYS A 120 -15.08 10.57 -12.98
C LYS A 120 -14.56 11.22 -14.26
N LYS A 121 -14.16 12.50 -14.19
CA LYS A 121 -13.58 13.24 -15.32
C LYS A 121 -12.27 12.65 -15.85
N ASP A 122 -11.59 11.81 -15.03
CA ASP A 122 -10.32 11.18 -15.39
C ASP A 122 -10.49 9.75 -15.92
N ILE A 123 -11.75 9.35 -16.18
CA ILE A 123 -12.09 8.01 -16.65
C ILE A 123 -12.54 8.10 -18.11
N HIS A 124 -11.84 7.39 -18.97
CA HIS A 124 -12.11 7.24 -20.39
C HIS A 124 -12.67 5.84 -20.65
N LEU A 125 -13.95 5.65 -20.31
CA LEU A 125 -14.55 4.32 -20.28
C LEU A 125 -14.68 3.70 -21.68
N ASP A 126 -14.93 4.51 -22.71
CA ASP A 126 -15.01 4.07 -24.12
C ASP A 126 -13.66 3.50 -24.60
N GLU A 127 -12.55 4.08 -24.13
CA GLU A 127 -11.19 3.64 -24.43
C GLU A 127 -10.65 2.66 -23.38
N ARG A 128 -11.41 2.39 -22.32
CA ARG A 128 -11.11 1.46 -21.22
C ARG A 128 -9.83 1.78 -20.47
N TRP A 129 -9.68 3.03 -20.02
CA TRP A 129 -8.59 3.42 -19.12
C TRP A 129 -9.01 4.58 -18.20
N PHE A 130 -8.25 4.80 -17.15
CA PHE A 130 -8.35 5.97 -16.29
C PHE A 130 -6.99 6.50 -15.91
N TYR A 131 -6.94 7.77 -15.54
CA TYR A 131 -5.71 8.46 -15.20
C TYR A 131 -5.54 8.63 -13.69
N VAL A 132 -4.42 8.16 -13.16
CA VAL A 132 -4.00 8.42 -11.78
C VAL A 132 -3.12 9.65 -11.77
N LYS A 133 -3.67 10.78 -11.32
CA LYS A 133 -3.01 12.11 -11.32
C LYS A 133 -2.00 12.26 -10.21
N GLU A 134 -2.33 11.74 -9.02
CA GLU A 134 -1.54 11.90 -7.81
C GLU A 134 -1.18 10.55 -7.22
N SER A 135 0.08 10.38 -6.87
CA SER A 135 0.55 9.18 -6.22
C SER A 135 1.73 9.52 -5.32
N LYS A 136 1.98 8.71 -4.31
CA LYS A 136 3.13 8.83 -3.40
C LYS A 136 4.48 8.88 -4.13
N THR A 137 4.54 8.37 -5.37
CA THR A 137 5.75 8.33 -6.20
C THR A 137 5.42 8.76 -7.61
N GLU A 138 6.36 9.39 -8.30
CA GLU A 138 6.22 9.81 -9.70
C GLU A 138 5.81 8.65 -10.64
N ALA A 139 6.37 7.45 -10.42
CA ALA A 139 5.97 6.25 -11.17
C ALA A 139 4.52 5.80 -10.93
N GLY A 140 3.85 6.36 -9.91
CA GLY A 140 2.44 6.11 -9.63
C GLY A 140 1.50 6.90 -10.53
N ILE A 141 1.95 8.02 -11.12
CA ILE A 141 1.19 8.83 -12.08
C ILE A 141 1.19 8.07 -13.41
N ARG A 142 0.01 7.64 -13.85
CA ARG A 142 -0.08 6.75 -15.01
C ARG A 142 -1.50 6.57 -15.54
N GLU A 143 -1.60 6.10 -16.75
CA GLU A 143 -2.80 5.50 -17.32
C GLU A 143 -2.93 4.05 -16.84
N VAL A 144 -4.08 3.71 -16.25
CA VAL A 144 -4.42 2.36 -15.76
C VAL A 144 -5.46 1.76 -16.70
N PRO A 145 -5.21 0.59 -17.31
CA PRO A 145 -6.18 -0.07 -18.18
C PRO A 145 -7.34 -0.67 -17.38
N ILE A 146 -8.54 -0.62 -17.95
CA ILE A 146 -9.75 -1.24 -17.39
C ILE A 146 -9.97 -2.58 -18.10
N ALA A 147 -9.85 -3.68 -17.35
CA ALA A 147 -10.16 -5.01 -17.89
C ALA A 147 -11.64 -5.09 -18.30
N GLU A 148 -11.91 -5.72 -19.42
CA GLU A 148 -13.27 -5.79 -19.99
C GLU A 148 -14.31 -6.31 -18.99
N LYS A 149 -13.96 -7.35 -18.23
CA LYS A 149 -14.85 -7.97 -17.25
C LYS A 149 -15.32 -7.06 -16.10
N ILE A 150 -14.60 -5.94 -15.85
CA ILE A 150 -14.96 -4.99 -14.77
C ILE A 150 -15.57 -3.69 -15.33
N VAL A 151 -15.70 -3.53 -16.65
CA VAL A 151 -16.38 -2.37 -17.26
C VAL A 151 -17.78 -2.13 -16.68
N PRO A 152 -18.65 -3.16 -16.51
CA PRO A 152 -19.97 -2.95 -15.91
C PRO A 152 -19.95 -2.34 -14.50
N PHE A 153 -18.86 -2.56 -13.74
CA PHE A 153 -18.72 -1.96 -12.41
C PHE A 153 -18.42 -0.47 -12.53
N PHE A 154 -17.56 -0.08 -13.48
CA PHE A 154 -17.34 1.34 -13.78
C PHE A 154 -18.62 2.03 -14.25
N GLU A 155 -19.38 1.41 -15.14
CA GLU A 155 -20.68 1.94 -15.60
C GLU A 155 -21.63 2.21 -14.44
N TYR A 156 -21.76 1.27 -13.52
CA TYR A 156 -22.59 1.46 -12.31
C TYR A 156 -22.12 2.67 -11.49
N TRP A 157 -20.82 2.72 -11.16
CA TRP A 157 -20.28 3.78 -10.31
C TRP A 157 -20.27 5.15 -11.00
N MET A 158 -20.08 5.20 -12.33
CA MET A 158 -20.21 6.43 -13.12
C MET A 158 -21.60 7.05 -13.05
N ASN A 159 -22.65 6.25 -12.87
CA ASN A 159 -24.03 6.72 -12.76
C ASN A 159 -24.41 7.26 -11.38
N ARG A 160 -23.56 7.18 -10.36
CA ARG A 160 -23.78 7.80 -9.04
C ARG A 160 -23.64 9.32 -9.14
N LYS A 161 -24.16 10.08 -8.18
CA LYS A 161 -24.12 11.55 -8.22
C LYS A 161 -22.79 12.17 -7.79
N CYS A 162 -21.96 11.43 -7.03
CA CYS A 162 -20.65 11.88 -6.58
C CYS A 162 -19.72 12.15 -7.76
N ASP A 163 -18.81 13.12 -7.64
CA ASP A 163 -17.77 13.40 -8.64
C ASP A 163 -16.64 12.34 -8.63
N HIS A 164 -16.44 11.66 -7.50
CA HIS A 164 -15.53 10.51 -7.40
C HIS A 164 -16.20 9.23 -7.92
N LEU A 165 -15.38 8.33 -8.48
CA LEU A 165 -15.89 7.05 -8.97
C LEU A 165 -16.57 6.27 -7.84
N ILE A 166 -15.87 6.08 -6.73
CA ILE A 166 -16.35 5.32 -5.57
C ILE A 166 -16.85 6.28 -4.50
N CYS A 167 -18.07 6.08 -4.04
CA CYS A 167 -18.72 6.94 -3.06
C CYS A 167 -19.50 6.14 -1.99
N THR A 168 -19.83 6.82 -0.91
CA THR A 168 -20.72 6.32 0.15
C THR A 168 -22.15 6.10 -0.38
N PRO A 169 -23.04 5.43 0.38
CA PRO A 169 -24.47 5.34 0.02
C PRO A 169 -25.13 6.69 -0.19
N ASP A 170 -24.66 7.74 0.48
CA ASP A 170 -25.18 9.11 0.41
C ASP A 170 -24.51 9.96 -0.69
N ASP A 171 -23.80 9.33 -1.63
CA ASP A 171 -23.08 9.97 -2.73
C ASP A 171 -21.94 10.92 -2.28
N GLU A 172 -21.32 10.68 -1.12
CA GLU A 172 -20.19 11.45 -0.63
C GLU A 172 -18.87 10.75 -0.89
N PRO A 173 -17.75 11.49 -1.08
CA PRO A 173 -16.42 10.90 -1.23
C PRO A 173 -15.99 10.10 0.01
N PHE A 174 -15.31 9.00 -0.20
CA PHE A 174 -14.77 8.22 0.91
C PHE A 174 -13.51 8.83 1.50
N GLN A 175 -13.46 8.87 2.84
CA GLN A 175 -12.19 8.91 3.56
C GLN A 175 -11.66 7.48 3.71
N TYR A 176 -10.36 7.25 3.45
CA TYR A 176 -9.76 5.92 3.51
C TYR A 176 -10.08 5.16 4.80
N ARG A 177 -10.00 5.84 5.96
CA ARG A 177 -10.29 5.25 7.27
C ARG A 177 -11.71 4.75 7.37
N ASN A 178 -12.67 5.55 6.91
CA ASN A 178 -14.08 5.18 6.87
C ASN A 178 -14.29 3.95 5.97
N TYR A 179 -13.77 3.97 4.74
CA TYR A 179 -13.86 2.82 3.84
C TYR A 179 -13.27 1.56 4.47
N TYR A 180 -12.08 1.65 5.09
CA TYR A 180 -11.39 0.52 5.67
C TYR A 180 -12.15 -0.09 6.85
N ASP A 181 -12.57 0.75 7.81
CA ASP A 181 -13.18 0.29 9.05
C ASP A 181 -14.66 -0.13 8.85
N SER A 182 -15.42 0.57 7.98
CA SER A 182 -16.87 0.39 7.84
C SER A 182 -17.29 -0.47 6.64
N TYR A 183 -16.42 -0.69 5.66
CA TYR A 183 -16.74 -1.46 4.45
C TYR A 183 -15.75 -2.61 4.22
N TRP A 184 -14.45 -2.34 4.23
CA TRP A 184 -13.44 -3.37 3.95
C TRP A 184 -13.44 -4.47 5.02
N ILE A 185 -13.22 -4.13 6.29
CA ILE A 185 -13.16 -5.11 7.37
C ILE A 185 -14.45 -5.93 7.48
N PRO A 186 -15.66 -5.32 7.50
CA PRO A 186 -16.91 -6.07 7.53
C PRO A 186 -17.05 -7.08 6.37
N LEU A 187 -16.73 -6.70 5.13
CA LEU A 187 -16.75 -7.61 3.99
C LEU A 187 -15.76 -8.78 4.15
N MET A 188 -14.55 -8.50 4.62
CA MET A 188 -13.56 -9.55 4.85
C MET A 188 -14.01 -10.54 5.93
N LEU A 189 -14.68 -10.07 6.97
CA LEU A 189 -15.24 -10.92 8.02
C LEU A 189 -16.43 -11.74 7.50
N GLU A 190 -17.33 -11.13 6.74
CA GLU A 190 -18.50 -11.77 6.14
C GLU A 190 -18.10 -12.95 5.24
N PHE A 191 -17.05 -12.78 4.43
CA PHE A 191 -16.59 -13.83 3.52
C PHE A 191 -15.59 -14.82 4.16
N GLY A 192 -15.26 -14.64 5.43
CA GLY A 192 -14.27 -15.47 6.12
C GLY A 192 -12.83 -15.24 5.66
N PHE A 193 -12.53 -14.06 5.07
CA PHE A 193 -11.20 -13.67 4.58
C PHE A 193 -10.37 -12.96 5.66
N GLY A 194 -10.92 -12.82 6.86
CA GLY A 194 -10.27 -12.24 8.01
C GLY A 194 -10.99 -12.59 9.31
N LYS A 195 -10.33 -12.28 10.41
CA LYS A 195 -10.86 -12.46 11.77
C LYS A 195 -10.23 -11.44 12.71
N PHE A 196 -10.81 -11.26 13.90
CA PHE A 196 -10.13 -10.59 14.99
C PHE A 196 -9.35 -11.60 15.84
N ILE A 197 -8.11 -11.25 16.16
CA ILE A 197 -7.25 -11.99 17.10
C ILE A 197 -6.87 -11.08 18.26
N ILE A 198 -6.58 -11.64 19.42
CA ILE A 198 -6.04 -10.88 20.54
C ILE A 198 -4.53 -10.71 20.36
N ASP A 199 -4.06 -9.46 20.25
CA ASP A 199 -2.63 -9.16 20.28
C ASP A 199 -2.11 -9.42 21.69
N GLU A 200 -1.24 -10.41 21.85
CA GLU A 200 -0.71 -10.83 23.15
C GLU A 200 0.07 -9.72 23.87
N THR A 201 0.64 -8.78 23.12
CA THR A 201 1.42 -7.67 23.66
C THR A 201 0.56 -6.50 24.12
N LYS A 202 -0.54 -6.21 23.39
CA LYS A 202 -1.43 -5.07 23.68
C LYS A 202 -2.69 -5.47 24.43
N LYS A 203 -3.02 -6.77 24.47
CA LYS A 203 -4.27 -7.33 25.01
C LYS A 203 -5.53 -6.73 24.36
N GLU A 204 -5.42 -6.28 23.12
CA GLU A 204 -6.49 -5.68 22.34
C GLU A 204 -6.81 -6.53 21.10
N PRO A 205 -8.07 -6.55 20.63
CA PRO A 205 -8.40 -7.21 19.39
C PRO A 205 -7.76 -6.48 18.19
N VAL A 206 -7.06 -7.24 17.36
CA VAL A 206 -6.43 -6.76 16.12
C VAL A 206 -6.99 -7.55 14.96
N TYR A 207 -7.30 -6.85 13.88
CA TYR A 207 -7.76 -7.49 12.65
C TYR A 207 -6.61 -8.24 11.96
N ASP A 208 -6.83 -9.53 11.73
CA ASP A 208 -5.96 -10.43 10.96
C ASP A 208 -6.73 -10.95 9.75
N GLY A 209 -6.43 -10.40 8.59
CA GLY A 209 -7.08 -10.74 7.32
C GLY A 209 -6.52 -9.93 6.16
N HIS A 210 -7.09 -10.11 4.98
CA HIS A 210 -6.68 -9.35 3.81
C HIS A 210 -6.79 -7.85 4.04
N ARG A 211 -5.83 -7.12 3.48
CA ARG A 211 -5.79 -5.65 3.47
C ARG A 211 -5.96 -5.14 2.02
N PRO A 212 -6.44 -3.91 1.80
CA PRO A 212 -6.65 -3.40 0.46
C PRO A 212 -5.43 -3.54 -0.47
N HIS A 213 -4.21 -3.45 0.06
CA HIS A 213 -3.00 -3.61 -0.74
C HIS A 213 -2.77 -5.04 -1.27
N ASP A 214 -3.43 -6.05 -0.70
CA ASP A 214 -3.33 -7.43 -1.16
C ASP A 214 -4.03 -7.64 -2.52
N THR A 215 -5.03 -6.81 -2.87
CA THR A 215 -5.65 -6.80 -4.20
C THR A 215 -4.63 -6.50 -5.29
N ARG A 216 -3.72 -5.56 -5.02
CA ARG A 216 -2.64 -5.21 -5.95
C ARG A 216 -1.60 -6.34 -6.05
N HIS A 217 -1.27 -7.02 -4.95
CA HIS A 217 -0.45 -8.22 -4.99
C HIS A 217 -1.13 -9.33 -5.79
N THR A 218 -2.45 -9.45 -5.69
CA THR A 218 -3.25 -10.38 -6.46
C THR A 218 -3.17 -10.06 -7.95
N CYS A 219 -3.36 -8.82 -8.36
CA CYS A 219 -3.19 -8.37 -9.76
C CYS A 219 -1.84 -8.79 -10.33
N ILE A 220 -0.75 -8.46 -9.61
CA ILE A 220 0.61 -8.80 -10.01
C ILE A 220 0.76 -10.32 -10.15
N SER A 221 0.27 -11.11 -9.18
CA SER A 221 0.37 -12.57 -9.20
C SER A 221 -0.40 -13.18 -10.38
N LEU A 222 -1.61 -12.68 -10.66
CA LEU A 222 -2.43 -13.15 -11.80
C LEU A 222 -1.74 -12.84 -13.14
N LEU A 223 -1.21 -11.63 -13.31
CA LEU A 223 -0.48 -11.25 -14.52
C LEU A 223 0.80 -12.07 -14.70
N THR A 224 1.53 -12.32 -13.61
CA THR A 224 2.73 -13.17 -13.61
C THR A 224 2.39 -14.62 -13.97
N GLU A 225 1.29 -15.17 -13.45
CA GLU A 225 0.80 -16.51 -13.81
C GLU A 225 0.49 -16.61 -15.32
N LYS A 226 -0.01 -15.52 -15.92
CA LYS A 226 -0.25 -15.41 -17.36
C LYS A 226 1.00 -15.11 -18.18
N LYS A 227 2.18 -15.09 -17.54
CA LYS A 227 3.48 -14.82 -18.18
C LYS A 227 3.56 -13.44 -18.87
N VAL A 228 2.83 -12.45 -18.35
CA VAL A 228 2.98 -11.06 -18.79
C VAL A 228 4.36 -10.57 -18.40
N ASP A 229 5.04 -9.85 -19.30
CA ASP A 229 6.38 -9.29 -19.05
C ASP A 229 6.34 -8.39 -17.79
N GLU A 230 7.30 -8.58 -16.90
CA GLU A 230 7.40 -7.86 -15.63
C GLU A 230 7.43 -6.33 -15.83
N ARG A 231 8.02 -5.86 -16.94
CA ARG A 231 8.07 -4.43 -17.29
C ARG A 231 6.67 -3.88 -17.51
N PHE A 232 5.79 -4.62 -18.18
CA PHE A 232 4.39 -4.23 -18.41
C PHE A 232 3.62 -4.25 -17.11
N ILE A 233 3.81 -5.30 -16.28
CA ILE A 233 3.19 -5.37 -14.95
C ILE A 233 3.58 -4.15 -14.12
N LYS A 234 4.87 -3.78 -14.06
CA LYS A 234 5.35 -2.60 -13.33
C LYS A 234 4.69 -1.30 -13.82
N LYS A 235 4.51 -1.14 -15.14
CA LYS A 235 3.85 0.05 -15.72
C LYS A 235 2.36 0.10 -15.39
N ILE A 236 1.65 -1.04 -15.48
CA ILE A 236 0.22 -1.12 -15.12
C ILE A 236 0.02 -0.75 -13.66
N VAL A 237 0.77 -1.39 -12.76
CA VAL A 237 0.60 -1.18 -11.32
C VAL A 237 1.31 0.08 -10.80
N GLY A 238 2.22 0.72 -11.53
CA GLY A 238 2.98 1.91 -11.10
C GLY A 238 4.02 1.56 -10.03
N HIS A 239 4.88 0.59 -10.31
CA HIS A 239 6.10 0.33 -9.55
C HIS A 239 7.27 1.05 -10.19
N LYS A 240 8.14 1.66 -9.36
CA LYS A 240 9.38 2.27 -9.84
C LYS A 240 10.31 1.17 -10.37
N GLY A 241 10.79 1.34 -11.61
CA GLY A 241 11.82 0.47 -12.19
C GLY A 241 13.15 0.56 -11.43
N GLN A 242 13.92 -0.52 -11.43
CA GLN A 242 15.27 -0.57 -10.86
C GLN A 242 16.29 -0.39 -11.98
N GLY A 243 16.72 0.85 -12.23
CA GLY A 243 17.78 1.18 -13.17
C GLY A 243 17.38 2.13 -14.31
N VAL A 244 18.39 2.81 -14.89
CA VAL A 244 18.21 3.83 -15.94
C VAL A 244 17.62 3.23 -17.22
N THR A 245 18.01 2.04 -17.58
CA THR A 245 17.55 1.33 -18.80
C THR A 245 16.06 1.00 -18.73
N GLU A 246 15.56 0.61 -17.55
CA GLU A 246 14.14 0.25 -17.34
C GLU A 246 13.24 1.50 -17.31
N THR A 247 13.80 2.65 -16.93
CA THR A 247 13.06 3.92 -16.83
C THR A 247 12.95 4.63 -18.18
N VAL A 248 14.01 4.59 -19.01
CA VAL A 248 14.12 5.39 -20.22
C VAL A 248 13.54 4.70 -21.46
N TYR A 249 13.64 3.36 -21.57
CA TYR A 249 13.35 2.65 -22.82
C TYR A 249 12.01 1.90 -22.84
N THR A 250 11.19 1.93 -21.77
CA THR A 250 9.94 1.19 -21.73
C THR A 250 8.73 2.13 -21.81
N HIS A 251 8.43 2.65 -23.00
CA HIS A 251 7.10 3.21 -23.28
C HIS A 251 6.17 2.03 -23.59
N VAL A 252 5.18 1.76 -22.73
CA VAL A 252 4.16 0.74 -22.98
C VAL A 252 2.86 1.46 -23.32
N GLU A 253 2.43 1.28 -24.55
CA GLU A 253 1.20 1.90 -25.05
C GLU A 253 -0.04 1.27 -24.42
N LEU A 254 -1.14 2.02 -24.39
CA LEU A 254 -2.42 1.59 -23.84
C LEU A 254 -2.94 0.26 -24.42
N PRO A 255 -2.91 0.01 -25.74
CA PRO A 255 -3.35 -1.27 -26.30
C PRO A 255 -2.65 -2.48 -25.67
N THR A 256 -1.34 -2.43 -25.51
CA THR A 256 -0.55 -3.51 -24.87
C THR A 256 -0.94 -3.71 -23.41
N LYS A 257 -1.21 -2.60 -22.66
CA LYS A 257 -1.69 -2.71 -21.27
C LYS A 257 -3.08 -3.35 -21.23
N LEU A 258 -3.97 -3.03 -22.18
CA LEU A 258 -5.32 -3.60 -22.27
C LEU A 258 -5.27 -5.10 -22.62
N GLU A 259 -4.43 -5.49 -23.58
CA GLU A 259 -4.20 -6.91 -23.87
C GLU A 259 -3.73 -7.67 -22.64
N ALA A 260 -2.73 -7.13 -21.93
CA ALA A 260 -2.19 -7.75 -20.73
C ALA A 260 -3.25 -7.91 -19.61
N ILE A 261 -4.00 -6.85 -19.30
CA ILE A 261 -4.98 -6.90 -18.22
C ILE A 261 -6.19 -7.79 -18.51
N ASN A 262 -6.54 -7.96 -19.78
CA ASN A 262 -7.64 -8.85 -20.20
C ASN A 262 -7.29 -10.36 -20.11
N LEU A 263 -6.01 -10.71 -19.88
CA LEU A 263 -5.61 -12.11 -19.66
C LEU A 263 -6.03 -12.65 -18.27
N ILE A 264 -6.37 -11.76 -17.34
CA ILE A 264 -6.67 -12.11 -15.94
C ILE A 264 -8.13 -11.92 -15.59
#